data_3e5591b9047f27375d7ffd3e8ce68158
#
_entry.id   3e5591b9047f27375d7ffd3e8ce68158
#
_cell.length_a   1.000
_cell.length_b   1.000
_cell.length_c   1.000
_cell.angle_alpha   90.00
_cell.angle_beta   90.00
_cell.angle_gamma   90.00
#
_symmetry.space_group_name_H-M   'P 1'
#
loop_
_entity.id
_entity.type
_entity.pdbx_description
1 polymer ?
#
loop_
_entity_poly.entity_id
_entity_poly.type
_entity_poly.pdbx_seq_one_letter_code
_entity_poly.pdbx_strand_id
1 'polypeptide(L)'
;TLENGLIREIMEEIGVKIKCNRLLWSEECFWEWNGKQVHNIAFYYLVELCENQEIPDNGEFVSQKDNCNVVIGWLPIEELQNVIIYPEFLKKEIYNLNGPMKHFVSKG
;
A
#
# COMPACT_ATOMS: atom_id res chain seq x y z
N THR A 1 -10.86 -2.46 13.68
CA THR A 1 -10.29 -1.19 13.26
C THR A 1 -9.56 -1.34 11.92
N LEU A 2 -9.29 -0.23 11.26
CA LEU A 2 -8.51 -0.23 10.02
C LEU A 2 -7.10 -0.78 10.27
N GLU A 3 -6.48 -0.38 11.37
CA GLU A 3 -5.14 -0.87 11.70
C GLU A 3 -5.11 -2.38 11.94
N ASN A 4 -6.08 -2.90 12.69
CA ASN A 4 -6.17 -4.34 12.95
C ASN A 4 -6.41 -5.11 11.66
N GLY A 5 -7.22 -4.56 10.76
CA GLY A 5 -7.47 -5.16 9.46
C GLY A 5 -6.21 -5.23 8.61
N LEU A 6 -5.42 -4.16 8.59
CA LEU A 6 -4.16 -4.10 7.85
C LEU A 6 -3.15 -5.11 8.39
N ILE A 7 -3.00 -5.16 9.71
CA ILE A 7 -2.08 -6.12 10.35
C ILE A 7 -2.46 -7.56 9.97
N ARG A 8 -3.74 -7.87 9.99
CA ARG A 8 -4.23 -9.20 9.60
C ARG A 8 -3.97 -9.50 8.13
N GLU A 9 -4.26 -8.54 7.23
CA GLU A 9 -4.07 -8.73 5.80
C GLU A 9 -2.59 -8.98 5.44
N ILE A 10 -1.68 -8.24 6.05
CA ILE A 10 -0.25 -8.42 5.81
C ILE A 10 0.20 -9.80 6.31
N MET A 11 -0.29 -10.25 7.45
CA MET A 11 0.01 -11.58 7.95
C MET A 11 -0.50 -12.66 6.99
N GLU A 12 -1.71 -12.49 6.44
CA GLU A 12 -2.29 -13.44 5.50
C GLU A 12 -1.56 -13.47 4.16
N GLU A 13 -1.13 -12.31 3.65
CA GLU A 13 -0.54 -12.22 2.32
C GLU A 13 0.96 -12.43 2.29
N ILE A 14 1.67 -11.97 3.31
CA ILE A 14 3.13 -11.96 3.34
C ILE A 14 3.67 -12.86 4.45
N GLY A 15 2.89 -13.10 5.48
CA GLY A 15 3.30 -13.96 6.59
C GLY A 15 4.18 -13.26 7.61
N VAL A 16 4.15 -11.93 7.66
CA VAL A 16 4.95 -11.18 8.62
C VAL A 16 4.04 -10.36 9.53
N LYS A 17 4.54 -10.11 10.73
CA LYS A 17 3.85 -9.29 11.71
C LYS A 17 4.37 -7.86 11.65
N ILE A 18 3.44 -6.93 11.51
CA ILE A 18 3.74 -5.50 11.44
C ILE A 18 3.05 -4.74 12.57
N LYS A 19 3.49 -3.52 12.77
CA LYS A 19 2.75 -2.55 13.59
C LYS A 19 2.56 -1.28 12.77
N CYS A 20 1.44 -0.61 12.99
CA CYS A 20 1.14 0.65 12.32
C CYS A 20 1.81 1.79 13.08
N ASN A 21 2.59 2.61 12.35
CA ASN A 21 3.27 3.76 12.93
C ASN A 21 2.33 4.97 12.89
N ARG A 22 1.84 5.33 11.70
CA ARG A 22 0.94 6.46 11.55
C ARG A 22 0.17 6.39 10.24
N LEU A 23 -0.98 7.07 10.21
CA LEU A 23 -1.72 7.29 8.99
C LEU A 23 -1.02 8.37 8.17
N LEU A 24 -0.62 8.05 6.95
CA LEU A 24 0.06 8.98 6.06
C LEU A 24 -0.92 9.78 5.23
N TRP A 25 -1.81 9.08 4.54
CA TRP A 25 -2.71 9.69 3.56
C TRP A 25 -4.05 9.01 3.56
N SER A 26 -5.08 9.77 3.14
CA SER A 26 -6.36 9.21 2.74
C SER A 26 -6.65 9.66 1.31
N GLU A 27 -7.43 8.87 0.59
CA GLU A 27 -7.74 9.14 -0.81
C GLU A 27 -9.18 8.78 -1.11
N GLU A 28 -9.90 9.72 -1.73
CA GLU A 28 -11.17 9.40 -2.35
C GLU A 28 -10.92 9.05 -3.80
N CYS A 29 -11.28 7.82 -4.21
CA CYS A 29 -11.07 7.33 -5.56
C CYS A 29 -12.42 7.21 -6.25
N PHE A 30 -12.56 7.88 -7.39
CA PHE A 30 -13.75 7.80 -8.24
C PHE A 30 -13.36 7.13 -9.55
N TRP A 31 -14.03 6.04 -9.87
CA TRP A 31 -13.75 5.30 -11.10
C TRP A 31 -14.98 4.57 -11.60
N GLU A 32 -14.87 3.92 -12.75
CA GLU A 32 -15.97 3.22 -13.36
C GLU A 32 -15.62 1.73 -13.54
N TRP A 33 -16.54 0.88 -13.17
CA TRP A 33 -16.41 -0.56 -13.31
C TRP A 33 -17.68 -1.11 -13.98
N ASN A 34 -17.52 -1.72 -15.15
CA ASN A 34 -18.65 -2.29 -15.91
C ASN A 34 -19.82 -1.31 -16.07
N GLY A 35 -19.53 -0.05 -16.37
CA GLY A 35 -20.55 0.99 -16.55
C GLY A 35 -21.12 1.54 -15.27
N LYS A 36 -20.63 1.11 -14.10
CA LYS A 36 -21.08 1.61 -12.80
C LYS A 36 -20.05 2.55 -12.19
N GLN A 37 -20.53 3.62 -11.59
CA GLN A 37 -19.69 4.55 -10.85
C GLN A 37 -19.30 3.93 -9.52
N VAL A 38 -18.01 3.94 -9.22
CA VAL A 38 -17.49 3.41 -7.97
C VAL A 38 -16.78 4.52 -7.21
N HIS A 39 -17.05 4.59 -5.91
CA HIS A 39 -16.40 5.53 -5.00
C HIS A 39 -15.79 4.75 -3.84
N ASN A 40 -14.48 4.75 -3.76
CA ASN A 40 -13.72 4.10 -2.69
C ASN A 40 -12.98 5.12 -1.85
N ILE A 41 -12.77 4.78 -0.60
CA ILE A 41 -11.89 5.55 0.28
C ILE A 41 -10.73 4.63 0.67
N ALA A 42 -9.52 5.06 0.39
CA ALA A 42 -8.30 4.33 0.72
C ALA A 42 -7.54 5.04 1.83
N PHE A 43 -6.94 4.26 2.72
CA PHE A 43 -6.12 4.76 3.81
C PHE A 43 -4.73 4.14 3.70
N TYR A 44 -3.71 4.98 3.78
CA TYR A 44 -2.32 4.56 3.62
C TYR A 44 -1.57 4.75 4.93
N TYR A 45 -1.01 3.68 5.45
CA TYR A 45 -0.31 3.66 6.73
C TYR A 45 1.17 3.43 6.53
N LEU A 46 1.97 4.15 7.29
CA LEU A 46 3.38 3.82 7.48
C LEU A 46 3.45 2.70 8.50
N VAL A 47 4.08 1.60 8.13
CA VAL A 47 4.17 0.43 9.00
C VAL A 47 5.63 0.08 9.24
N GLU A 48 5.87 -0.68 10.31
CA GLU A 48 7.19 -1.24 10.64
C GLU A 48 7.03 -2.73 10.88
N LEU A 49 8.09 -3.47 10.60
CA LEU A 49 8.14 -4.87 10.97
C LEU A 49 8.32 -4.99 12.48
N CYS A 50 7.60 -5.93 13.10
CA CYS A 50 7.87 -6.28 14.48
C CYS A 50 9.21 -6.98 14.60
N GLU A 51 9.73 -7.11 15.82
CA GLU A 51 11.02 -7.75 16.06
C GLU A 51 11.06 -9.16 15.47
N ASN A 52 12.21 -9.53 14.92
CA ASN A 52 12.48 -10.85 14.35
C ASN A 52 11.61 -11.19 13.13
N GLN A 53 11.06 -10.18 12.46
CA GLN A 53 10.32 -10.37 11.22
C GLN A 53 11.17 -9.94 10.04
N GLU A 54 11.16 -10.74 8.97
CA GLU A 54 11.87 -10.43 7.74
C GLU A 54 10.98 -10.62 6.53
N ILE A 55 11.10 -9.70 5.58
CA ILE A 55 10.49 -9.85 4.25
C ILE A 55 11.65 -10.06 3.27
N PRO A 56 11.54 -11.01 2.34
CA PRO A 56 12.55 -11.14 1.29
C PRO A 56 12.76 -9.79 0.60
N ASP A 57 14.00 -9.34 0.53
CA ASP A 57 14.33 -8.00 0.02
C ASP A 57 14.89 -8.04 -1.40
N ASN A 58 14.84 -9.18 -2.05
CA ASN A 58 15.29 -9.35 -3.43
C ASN A 58 14.28 -10.19 -4.20
N GLY A 59 14.03 -9.78 -5.44
CA GLY A 59 13.12 -10.50 -6.32
C GLY A 59 11.66 -10.28 -5.99
N GLU A 60 10.83 -11.11 -6.56
CA GLU A 60 9.39 -11.09 -6.41
C GLU A 60 8.91 -12.38 -5.78
N PHE A 61 7.79 -12.33 -5.08
CA PHE A 61 7.16 -13.51 -4.51
C PHE A 61 5.65 -13.42 -4.59
N VAL A 62 5.00 -14.57 -4.61
CA VAL A 62 3.54 -14.65 -4.71
C VAL A 62 2.93 -14.50 -3.32
N SER A 63 1.81 -13.78 -3.25
CA SER A 63 1.05 -13.64 -2.01
C SER A 63 0.67 -15.01 -1.44
N GLN A 64 0.72 -15.15 -0.12
CA GLN A 64 0.35 -16.38 0.58
C GLN A 64 -1.16 -16.59 0.68
N LYS A 65 -1.96 -15.59 0.30
CA LYS A 65 -3.41 -15.74 0.22
C LYS A 65 -3.78 -16.68 -0.93
N ASP A 66 -4.99 -17.26 -0.85
CA ASP A 66 -5.52 -18.13 -1.89
C ASP A 66 -5.64 -17.46 -3.26
N ASN A 67 -5.66 -16.15 -3.30
CA ASN A 67 -5.64 -15.39 -4.54
C ASN A 67 -4.22 -15.33 -5.10
N CYS A 68 -3.83 -16.34 -5.84
CA CYS A 68 -2.49 -16.50 -6.38
C CYS A 68 -2.15 -15.58 -7.56
N ASN A 69 -3.00 -14.60 -7.87
CA ASN A 69 -2.75 -13.65 -8.95
C ASN A 69 -1.98 -12.40 -8.49
N VAL A 70 -1.70 -12.28 -7.21
CA VAL A 70 -0.98 -11.13 -6.65
C VAL A 70 0.49 -11.49 -6.49
N VAL A 71 1.35 -10.72 -7.16
CA VAL A 71 2.80 -10.83 -7.04
C VAL A 71 3.30 -9.64 -6.23
N ILE A 72 4.13 -9.91 -5.24
CA ILE A 72 4.68 -8.90 -4.33
C ILE A 72 6.18 -8.81 -4.59
N GLY A 73 6.69 -7.61 -4.62
CA GLY A 73 8.11 -7.41 -4.87
C GLY A 73 8.62 -6.12 -4.26
N TRP A 74 9.90 -5.92 -4.38
CA TRP A 74 10.56 -4.71 -3.94
C TRP A 74 10.90 -3.83 -5.12
N LEU A 75 10.74 -2.54 -4.94
CA LEU A 75 11.10 -1.55 -5.95
C LEU A 75 11.93 -0.46 -5.27
N PRO A 76 13.14 -0.17 -5.75
CA PRO A 76 13.92 0.95 -5.22
C PRO A 76 13.14 2.25 -5.35
N ILE A 77 13.17 3.07 -4.31
CA ILE A 77 12.40 4.33 -4.29
C ILE A 77 12.81 5.22 -5.47
N GLU A 78 14.09 5.29 -5.78
CA GLU A 78 14.60 6.11 -6.88
C GLU A 78 14.12 5.66 -8.26
N GLU A 79 13.62 4.43 -8.37
CA GLU A 79 13.08 3.91 -9.63
C GLU A 79 11.61 4.21 -9.84
N LEU A 80 10.92 4.75 -8.84
CA LEU A 80 9.48 5.04 -8.92
C LEU A 80 9.13 5.99 -10.06
N GLN A 81 10.03 6.90 -10.41
CA GLN A 81 9.79 7.86 -11.49
C GLN A 81 9.76 7.22 -12.88
N ASN A 82 10.32 6.02 -13.01
CA ASN A 82 10.48 5.33 -14.28
C ASN A 82 9.42 4.25 -14.53
N VAL A 83 8.46 4.10 -13.63
CA VAL A 83 7.43 3.07 -13.73
C VAL A 83 6.04 3.69 -13.60
N ILE A 84 5.04 2.97 -14.10
CA ILE A 84 3.65 3.34 -13.88
C ILE A 84 3.25 2.75 -12.52
N ILE A 85 2.84 3.63 -11.62
CA ILE A 85 2.43 3.21 -10.28
C ILE A 85 1.18 3.96 -9.85
N TYR A 86 0.32 3.30 -9.12
CA TYR A 86 -0.89 3.89 -8.56
C TYR A 86 -0.91 3.68 -7.06
N PRO A 87 -1.31 4.68 -6.27
CA PRO A 87 -1.72 6.02 -6.73
C PRO A 87 -0.54 6.84 -7.21
N GLU A 88 -0.78 7.73 -8.16
CA GLU A 88 0.29 8.56 -8.75
C GLU A 88 0.95 9.49 -7.74
N PHE A 89 0.20 9.98 -6.76
CA PHE A 89 0.76 10.89 -5.74
C PHE A 89 1.88 10.23 -4.94
N LEU A 90 1.97 8.90 -4.95
CA LEU A 90 3.00 8.15 -4.25
C LEU A 90 4.40 8.56 -4.70
N LYS A 91 4.59 8.84 -5.98
CA LYS A 91 5.89 9.23 -6.53
C LYS A 91 6.46 10.47 -5.87
N LYS A 92 5.59 11.38 -5.43
CA LYS A 92 5.99 12.61 -4.76
C LYS A 92 5.98 12.45 -3.25
N GLU A 93 4.91 11.90 -2.71
CA GLU A 93 4.69 11.87 -1.27
C GLU A 93 5.57 10.87 -0.54
N ILE A 94 6.12 9.89 -1.24
CA ILE A 94 7.04 8.92 -0.62
C ILE A 94 8.29 9.59 -0.05
N TYR A 95 8.64 10.78 -0.53
CA TYR A 95 9.77 11.56 -0.03
C TYR A 95 9.39 12.45 1.15
N ASN A 96 8.13 12.46 1.57
CA ASN A 96 7.61 13.35 2.60
C ASN A 96 6.83 12.57 3.67
N LEU A 97 7.39 11.48 4.14
CA LEU A 97 6.72 10.60 5.09
C LEU A 97 6.58 11.22 6.48
N ASN A 98 7.37 12.24 6.80
CA ASN A 98 7.32 12.93 8.08
C ASN A 98 6.43 14.18 8.05
N GLY A 99 5.81 14.47 6.91
CA GLY A 99 4.93 15.60 6.77
C GLY A 99 3.56 15.37 7.42
N PRO A 100 2.69 16.38 7.40
CA PRO A 100 1.32 16.22 7.92
C PRO A 100 0.52 15.24 7.08
N MET A 101 -0.51 14.65 7.69
CA MET A 101 -1.43 13.79 6.97
C MET A 101 -2.14 14.59 5.87
N LYS A 102 -2.26 14.02 4.69
CA LYS A 102 -2.89 14.65 3.53
C LYS A 102 -4.04 13.82 3.02
N HIS A 103 -5.01 14.50 2.45
CA HIS A 103 -6.15 13.88 1.79
C HIS A 103 -6.10 14.19 0.29
N PHE A 104 -6.29 13.16 -0.53
CA PHE A 104 -6.26 13.27 -1.98
C PHE A 104 -7.59 12.85 -2.59
N VAL A 105 -7.87 13.39 -3.77
CA VAL A 105 -9.03 12.99 -4.56
C VAL A 105 -8.52 12.57 -5.93
N SER A 106 -8.82 11.34 -6.32
CA SER A 106 -8.39 10.78 -7.61
C SER A 106 -9.60 10.40 -8.44
N LYS A 107 -9.63 10.85 -9.68
CA LYS A 107 -10.71 10.54 -10.64
C LYS A 107 -10.09 9.81 -11.84
N GLY A 108 -10.58 8.62 -12.07
CA GLY A 108 -10.06 7.77 -13.13
C GLY A 108 -11.02 7.50 -14.25
#